data_107f5e3d59ce2582afa520c2948f81e3
#
_entry.id   107f5e3d59ce2582afa520c2948f81e3
#
_cell.length_a   1.000
_cell.length_b   1.000
_cell.length_c   1.000
_cell.angle_alpha   90.00
_cell.angle_beta   90.00
_cell.angle_gamma   90.00
#
_symmetry.space_group_name_H-M   'P 1'
#
loop_
_entity.id
_entity.type
_entity.pdbx_description
1 polymer ?
#
loop_
_entity_poly.entity_id
_entity_poly.type
_entity_poly.pdbx_seq_one_letter_code
_entity_poly.pdbx_strand_id
1 'polypeptide(L)'
;MPSADVALPRERQAASASARFIEALADRPVGALFRLWLEIVVVCGIAYWTIEWIDELSLVTGRGGIGTGANGFFSALYFSAVTATSVGYGDIVPTGAARVLAIAESIAGLVLFGCVVSKFVSRRQEALIGEIHHIAFEDRLGRVRTNLLLVRAELQATAHLCEGHEMAPPEALARVESAAMVFVGELHSVHDLLYRPQETPDEAVLEAILAGLTSVFREFLDLLICVRGQRGERSLALVASIAAMSRLAREICGDCVPRQHAPSLRRWMDEIQRLAGRLDQI
;
A
#
# COMPACT_ATOMS: atom_id res chain seq x y z
N MET A 1 12.13 42.23 9.23
CA MET A 1 12.61 41.45 8.11
C MET A 1 11.48 40.52 7.67
N PRO A 2 10.87 40.74 6.48
CA PRO A 2 9.74 39.94 6.02
C PRO A 2 10.24 38.62 5.41
N SER A 3 9.58 37.52 5.78
CA SER A 3 9.73 36.21 5.26
C SER A 3 9.40 36.16 3.76
N ALA A 4 10.37 35.71 2.97
CA ALA A 4 10.20 35.45 1.55
C ALA A 4 9.29 34.23 1.35
N ASP A 5 8.07 34.45 0.91
CA ASP A 5 7.21 33.45 0.28
C ASP A 5 7.91 32.92 -0.98
N VAL A 6 8.47 31.72 -0.88
CA VAL A 6 8.96 30.99 -2.06
C VAL A 6 7.74 30.41 -2.75
N ALA A 7 7.22 31.17 -3.71
CA ALA A 7 6.21 30.68 -4.64
C ALA A 7 6.83 29.58 -5.50
N LEU A 8 6.38 28.31 -5.28
CA LEU A 8 6.69 27.19 -6.15
C LEU A 8 6.14 27.45 -7.58
N PRO A 9 6.92 27.21 -8.64
CA PRO A 9 6.54 27.55 -9.99
C PRO A 9 5.32 26.77 -10.46
N ARG A 10 4.40 27.50 -11.10
CA ARG A 10 3.16 27.07 -11.77
C ARG A 10 3.44 26.23 -13.04
N GLU A 11 4.26 25.21 -12.97
CA GLU A 11 4.55 24.36 -14.13
C GLU A 11 3.56 23.20 -14.35
N ARG A 12 2.51 23.08 -13.56
CA ARG A 12 1.52 21.99 -13.70
C ARG A 12 0.30 22.33 -14.58
N GLN A 13 0.27 23.43 -15.32
CA GLN A 13 -0.94 23.86 -16.04
C GLN A 13 -0.94 23.69 -17.55
N ALA A 14 0.06 23.09 -18.15
CA ALA A 14 0.04 22.80 -19.59
C ALA A 14 0.40 21.33 -19.87
N ALA A 15 -0.29 20.37 -19.24
CA ALA A 15 -0.40 19.08 -19.88
C ALA A 15 -1.06 19.32 -21.24
N SER A 16 -0.34 19.04 -22.34
CA SER A 16 -0.86 19.23 -23.70
C SER A 16 -2.20 18.50 -23.83
N ALA A 17 -3.08 18.95 -24.71
CA ALA A 17 -4.36 18.30 -24.95
C ALA A 17 -4.19 16.79 -25.24
N SER A 18 -3.04 16.42 -25.84
CA SER A 18 -2.61 15.04 -26.09
C SER A 18 -2.35 14.25 -24.79
N ALA A 19 -1.70 14.85 -23.78
CA ALA A 19 -1.47 14.17 -22.51
C ALA A 19 -2.79 13.90 -21.77
N ARG A 20 -3.70 14.88 -21.74
CA ARG A 20 -5.04 14.69 -21.15
C ARG A 20 -5.89 13.65 -21.88
N PHE A 21 -5.74 13.57 -23.22
CA PHE A 21 -6.42 12.55 -24.02
C PHE A 21 -5.88 11.15 -23.69
N ILE A 22 -4.56 10.99 -23.57
CA ILE A 22 -3.92 9.72 -23.21
C ILE A 22 -4.30 9.30 -21.78
N GLU A 23 -4.31 10.24 -20.81
CA GLU A 23 -4.78 9.97 -19.45
C GLU A 23 -6.24 9.52 -19.43
N ALA A 24 -7.13 10.25 -20.12
CA ALA A 24 -8.54 9.88 -20.21
C ALA A 24 -8.76 8.52 -20.89
N LEU A 25 -7.87 8.14 -21.82
CA LEU A 25 -7.89 6.82 -22.46
C LEU A 25 -7.37 5.74 -21.50
N ALA A 26 -6.30 6.06 -20.77
CA ALA A 26 -5.70 5.16 -19.77
C ALA A 26 -6.64 4.87 -18.60
N ASP A 27 -7.56 5.76 -18.25
CA ASP A 27 -8.53 5.56 -17.18
C ASP A 27 -9.69 4.61 -17.54
N ARG A 28 -9.91 4.36 -18.84
CA ARG A 28 -11.01 3.49 -19.28
C ARG A 28 -10.75 2.02 -18.95
N PRO A 29 -11.78 1.22 -18.64
CA PRO A 29 -11.62 -0.22 -18.41
C PRO A 29 -11.13 -0.93 -19.68
N VAL A 30 -10.36 -2.01 -19.51
CA VAL A 30 -9.77 -2.80 -20.63
C VAL A 30 -10.82 -3.17 -21.68
N GLY A 31 -12.04 -3.56 -21.24
CA GLY A 31 -13.13 -3.87 -22.16
C GLY A 31 -13.60 -2.70 -23.02
N ALA A 32 -13.52 -1.46 -22.50
CA ALA A 32 -13.84 -0.27 -23.27
C ALA A 32 -12.73 0.06 -24.29
N LEU A 33 -11.45 -0.17 -23.95
CA LEU A 33 -10.33 -0.01 -24.87
C LEU A 33 -10.42 -1.03 -26.02
N PHE A 34 -10.77 -2.27 -25.72
CA PHE A 34 -10.96 -3.30 -26.73
C PHE A 34 -12.14 -2.98 -27.66
N ARG A 35 -13.26 -2.47 -27.12
CA ARG A 35 -14.39 -2.02 -27.92
C ARG A 35 -14.01 -0.85 -28.84
N LEU A 36 -13.28 0.14 -28.31
CA LEU A 36 -12.79 1.25 -29.10
C LEU A 36 -11.84 0.81 -30.23
N TRP A 37 -10.97 -0.16 -29.94
CA TRP A 37 -10.10 -0.76 -30.95
C TRP A 37 -10.92 -1.44 -32.07
N LEU A 38 -11.94 -2.21 -31.69
CA LEU A 38 -12.84 -2.86 -32.68
C LEU A 38 -13.62 -1.83 -33.50
N GLU A 39 -14.09 -0.74 -32.88
CA GLU A 39 -14.74 0.38 -33.59
C GLU A 39 -13.80 1.01 -34.61
N ILE A 40 -12.55 1.26 -34.28
CA ILE A 40 -11.54 1.79 -35.20
C ILE A 40 -11.34 0.83 -36.38
N VAL A 41 -11.16 -0.47 -36.12
CA VAL A 41 -10.99 -1.47 -37.18
C VAL A 41 -12.20 -1.49 -38.13
N VAL A 42 -13.41 -1.46 -37.58
CA VAL A 42 -14.63 -1.49 -38.43
C VAL A 42 -14.77 -0.18 -39.24
N VAL A 43 -14.57 0.96 -38.59
CA VAL A 43 -14.68 2.27 -39.23
C VAL A 43 -13.61 2.45 -40.33
N CYS A 44 -12.36 2.12 -40.04
CA CYS A 44 -11.27 2.18 -41.03
C CYS A 44 -11.47 1.16 -42.13
N GLY A 45 -11.91 -0.07 -41.82
CA GLY A 45 -12.26 -1.08 -42.84
C GLY A 45 -13.35 -0.60 -43.80
N ILE A 46 -14.41 0.03 -43.29
CA ILE A 46 -15.44 0.66 -44.11
C ILE A 46 -14.83 1.80 -44.94
N ALA A 47 -13.98 2.65 -44.34
CA ALA A 47 -13.35 3.76 -45.04
C ALA A 47 -12.45 3.27 -46.20
N TYR A 48 -11.65 2.24 -46.01
CA TYR A 48 -10.85 1.63 -47.10
C TYR A 48 -11.72 1.08 -48.22
N TRP A 49 -12.79 0.39 -47.86
CA TRP A 49 -13.72 -0.14 -48.86
C TRP A 49 -14.42 0.98 -49.64
N THR A 50 -14.79 2.09 -49.02
CA THR A 50 -15.37 3.25 -49.68
C THR A 50 -14.37 4.00 -50.55
N ILE A 51 -13.10 4.10 -50.16
CA ILE A 51 -12.03 4.67 -50.96
C ILE A 51 -11.84 3.87 -52.26
N GLU A 52 -11.93 2.54 -52.21
CA GLU A 52 -11.81 1.67 -53.36
C GLU A 52 -12.92 1.95 -54.44
N TRP A 53 -14.09 2.47 -54.02
CA TRP A 53 -15.12 2.91 -54.97
C TRP A 53 -14.75 4.20 -55.73
N ILE A 54 -13.82 4.98 -55.18
CA ILE A 54 -13.38 6.26 -55.79
C ILE A 54 -12.06 6.04 -56.56
N ASP A 55 -11.20 5.19 -56.04
CA ASP A 55 -9.90 4.82 -56.62
C ASP A 55 -9.71 3.32 -56.54
N GLU A 56 -10.00 2.64 -57.69
CA GLU A 56 -9.99 1.16 -57.80
C GLU A 56 -8.65 0.49 -57.48
N LEU A 57 -7.60 1.27 -57.23
CA LEU A 57 -6.27 0.79 -56.86
C LEU A 57 -5.82 1.32 -55.47
N SER A 58 -6.78 1.68 -54.62
CA SER A 58 -6.45 2.19 -53.28
C SER A 58 -5.85 1.16 -52.36
N LEU A 59 -6.28 -0.10 -52.49
CA LEU A 59 -5.70 -1.25 -51.82
C LEU A 59 -5.30 -2.31 -52.88
N VAL A 60 -4.00 -2.52 -53.02
CA VAL A 60 -3.44 -3.41 -54.06
C VAL A 60 -3.00 -4.74 -53.48
N THR A 61 -3.46 -5.81 -54.07
CA THR A 61 -2.96 -7.18 -53.84
C THR A 61 -2.08 -7.64 -55.00
N GLY A 62 -1.40 -8.74 -54.89
CA GLY A 62 -0.60 -9.31 -55.98
C GLY A 62 -1.42 -9.65 -57.27
N ARG A 63 -2.76 -9.50 -57.24
CA ARG A 63 -3.68 -9.74 -58.36
C ARG A 63 -4.43 -8.49 -58.83
N GLY A 64 -4.14 -7.32 -58.24
CA GLY A 64 -4.83 -6.03 -58.53
C GLY A 64 -5.55 -5.49 -57.32
N GLY A 65 -6.50 -4.54 -57.50
CA GLY A 65 -7.31 -3.99 -56.42
C GLY A 65 -8.17 -5.02 -55.71
N ILE A 66 -8.58 -4.76 -54.47
CA ILE A 66 -9.41 -5.67 -53.65
C ILE A 66 -10.85 -5.79 -54.18
N GLY A 67 -11.27 -4.80 -54.99
CA GLY A 67 -12.62 -4.74 -55.58
C GLY A 67 -13.69 -4.25 -54.59
N THR A 68 -14.85 -3.85 -55.19
CA THR A 68 -15.95 -3.19 -54.45
C THR A 68 -17.04 -4.15 -53.95
N GLY A 69 -16.92 -5.45 -54.25
CA GLY A 69 -17.89 -6.46 -53.83
C GLY A 69 -17.73 -6.91 -52.37
N ALA A 70 -18.55 -7.87 -51.95
CA ALA A 70 -18.49 -8.42 -50.59
C ALA A 70 -17.09 -8.93 -50.18
N ASN A 71 -16.38 -9.60 -51.14
CA ASN A 71 -14.99 -10.04 -50.86
C ASN A 71 -14.04 -8.88 -50.65
N GLY A 72 -14.24 -7.75 -51.42
CA GLY A 72 -13.48 -6.52 -51.18
C GLY A 72 -13.71 -5.91 -49.81
N PHE A 73 -14.95 -5.91 -49.33
CA PHE A 73 -15.27 -5.48 -47.97
C PHE A 73 -14.54 -6.29 -46.92
N PHE A 74 -14.57 -7.61 -46.99
CA PHE A 74 -13.84 -8.46 -46.05
C PHE A 74 -12.31 -8.31 -46.15
N SER A 75 -11.78 -8.06 -47.36
CA SER A 75 -10.36 -7.78 -47.58
C SER A 75 -9.95 -6.42 -46.96
N ALA A 76 -10.81 -5.40 -47.07
CA ALA A 76 -10.59 -4.10 -46.42
C ALA A 76 -10.64 -4.20 -44.90
N LEU A 77 -11.60 -4.97 -44.37
CA LEU A 77 -11.70 -5.21 -42.92
C LEU A 77 -10.49 -6.01 -42.39
N TYR A 78 -10.06 -7.03 -43.12
CA TYR A 78 -8.84 -7.75 -42.80
C TYR A 78 -7.62 -6.85 -42.83
N PHE A 79 -7.45 -6.02 -43.87
CA PHE A 79 -6.34 -5.07 -43.95
C PHE A 79 -6.33 -4.09 -42.76
N SER A 80 -7.48 -3.55 -42.40
CA SER A 80 -7.63 -2.68 -41.24
C SER A 80 -7.21 -3.41 -39.95
N ALA A 81 -7.70 -4.63 -39.71
CA ALA A 81 -7.32 -5.40 -38.50
C ALA A 81 -5.82 -5.68 -38.43
N VAL A 82 -5.19 -6.03 -39.57
CA VAL A 82 -3.74 -6.27 -39.67
C VAL A 82 -2.94 -4.98 -39.46
N THR A 83 -3.45 -3.86 -39.94
CA THR A 83 -2.85 -2.51 -39.79
C THR A 83 -2.97 -2.02 -38.35
N ALA A 84 -4.16 -2.11 -37.75
CA ALA A 84 -4.41 -1.69 -36.37
C ALA A 84 -3.63 -2.54 -35.35
N THR A 85 -3.31 -3.80 -35.65
CA THR A 85 -2.43 -4.64 -34.83
C THR A 85 -0.95 -4.47 -35.15
N SER A 86 -0.60 -3.63 -36.14
CA SER A 86 0.78 -3.42 -36.61
C SER A 86 1.48 -4.70 -37.07
N VAL A 87 0.74 -5.74 -37.48
CA VAL A 87 1.30 -7.01 -37.99
C VAL A 87 1.85 -6.84 -39.39
N GLY A 88 1.08 -6.21 -40.31
CA GLY A 88 1.52 -5.82 -41.64
C GLY A 88 2.09 -6.95 -42.48
N TYR A 89 1.30 -7.96 -42.82
CA TYR A 89 1.78 -9.09 -43.67
C TYR A 89 2.27 -8.65 -45.06
N GLY A 90 1.85 -7.49 -45.54
CA GLY A 90 2.29 -6.97 -46.85
C GLY A 90 1.62 -7.62 -48.06
N ASP A 91 0.61 -8.43 -47.86
CA ASP A 91 -0.21 -9.06 -48.89
C ASP A 91 -1.22 -8.09 -49.53
N ILE A 92 -1.61 -7.07 -48.78
CA ILE A 92 -2.39 -5.92 -49.23
C ILE A 92 -1.57 -4.67 -48.92
N VAL A 93 -1.39 -3.81 -49.94
CA VAL A 93 -0.57 -2.57 -49.83
C VAL A 93 -1.46 -1.38 -50.14
N PRO A 94 -1.50 -0.37 -49.22
CA PRO A 94 -2.27 0.84 -49.45
C PRO A 94 -1.56 1.75 -50.43
N THR A 95 -2.32 2.43 -51.31
CA THR A 95 -1.84 3.45 -52.24
C THR A 95 -2.59 4.75 -52.06
N GLY A 96 -2.15 5.80 -52.66
CA GLY A 96 -2.86 7.09 -52.64
C GLY A 96 -3.31 7.55 -51.26
N ALA A 97 -4.57 7.91 -51.13
CA ALA A 97 -5.17 8.38 -49.86
C ALA A 97 -5.22 7.29 -48.77
N ALA A 98 -5.34 6.02 -49.17
CA ALA A 98 -5.37 4.92 -48.21
C ALA A 98 -4.07 4.81 -47.36
N ARG A 99 -2.93 5.29 -47.88
CA ARG A 99 -1.66 5.34 -47.09
C ARG A 99 -1.75 6.25 -45.89
N VAL A 100 -2.37 7.42 -46.05
CA VAL A 100 -2.52 8.38 -44.94
C VAL A 100 -3.42 7.80 -43.86
N LEU A 101 -4.53 7.17 -44.27
CA LEU A 101 -5.44 6.52 -43.34
C LEU A 101 -4.73 5.35 -42.61
N ALA A 102 -3.93 4.54 -43.30
CA ALA A 102 -3.18 3.43 -42.72
C ALA A 102 -2.15 3.89 -41.70
N ILE A 103 -1.46 5.00 -41.93
CA ILE A 103 -0.54 5.58 -40.94
C ILE A 103 -1.30 6.04 -39.69
N ALA A 104 -2.42 6.77 -39.86
CA ALA A 104 -3.24 7.25 -38.75
C ALA A 104 -3.82 6.07 -37.93
N GLU A 105 -4.31 5.05 -38.60
CA GLU A 105 -4.82 3.83 -37.98
C GLU A 105 -3.73 3.07 -37.20
N SER A 106 -2.56 2.89 -37.79
CA SER A 106 -1.41 2.24 -37.12
C SER A 106 -0.99 2.99 -35.85
N ILE A 107 -0.94 4.32 -35.89
CA ILE A 107 -0.64 5.13 -34.72
C ILE A 107 -1.71 4.96 -33.64
N ALA A 108 -2.99 5.00 -34.01
CA ALA A 108 -4.10 4.82 -33.09
C ALA A 108 -4.07 3.43 -32.46
N GLY A 109 -3.84 2.38 -33.27
CA GLY A 109 -3.70 0.99 -32.81
C GLY A 109 -2.56 0.82 -31.83
N LEU A 110 -1.40 1.40 -32.11
CA LEU A 110 -0.22 1.32 -31.26
C LEU A 110 -0.45 2.03 -29.90
N VAL A 111 -1.10 3.20 -29.90
CA VAL A 111 -1.46 3.92 -28.68
C VAL A 111 -2.42 3.10 -27.82
N LEU A 112 -3.47 2.54 -28.43
CA LEU A 112 -4.41 1.67 -27.70
C LEU A 112 -3.74 0.43 -27.12
N PHE A 113 -2.87 -0.21 -27.90
CA PHE A 113 -2.10 -1.35 -27.43
C PHE A 113 -1.21 -0.97 -26.22
N GLY A 114 -0.52 0.18 -26.31
CA GLY A 114 0.26 0.71 -25.20
C GLY A 114 -0.57 0.96 -23.95
N CYS A 115 -1.79 1.51 -24.09
CA CYS A 115 -2.72 1.69 -22.97
C CYS A 115 -3.15 0.36 -22.33
N VAL A 116 -3.42 -0.65 -23.14
CA VAL A 116 -3.77 -2.01 -22.64
C VAL A 116 -2.60 -2.63 -21.87
N VAL A 117 -1.39 -2.58 -22.43
CA VAL A 117 -0.18 -3.11 -21.76
C VAL A 117 0.07 -2.37 -20.44
N SER A 118 -0.02 -1.03 -20.44
CA SER A 118 0.13 -0.21 -19.25
C SER A 118 -0.85 -0.64 -18.14
N LYS A 119 -2.11 -0.91 -18.49
CA LYS A 119 -3.13 -1.39 -17.55
C LYS A 119 -2.81 -2.75 -16.95
N PHE A 120 -2.29 -3.67 -17.74
CA PHE A 120 -1.85 -4.96 -17.22
C PHE A 120 -0.71 -4.82 -16.23
N VAL A 121 0.27 -3.97 -16.56
CA VAL A 121 1.41 -3.69 -15.69
C VAL A 121 0.94 -3.03 -14.38
N SER A 122 0.10 -2.00 -14.45
CA SER A 122 -0.41 -1.30 -13.26
C SER A 122 -1.19 -2.23 -12.33
N ARG A 123 -2.09 -3.07 -12.86
CA ARG A 123 -2.82 -4.07 -12.06
C ARG A 123 -1.88 -5.06 -11.35
N ARG A 124 -0.83 -5.48 -12.06
CA ARG A 124 0.18 -6.38 -11.47
C ARG A 124 0.96 -5.69 -10.37
N GLN A 125 1.30 -4.42 -10.56
CA GLN A 125 2.00 -3.61 -9.54
C GLN A 125 1.14 -3.39 -8.30
N GLU A 126 -0.15 -3.05 -8.45
CA GLU A 126 -1.09 -2.90 -7.33
C GLU A 126 -1.20 -4.18 -6.49
N ALA A 127 -1.31 -5.34 -7.16
CA ALA A 127 -1.34 -6.63 -6.48
C ALA A 127 -0.04 -6.93 -5.70
N LEU A 128 1.12 -6.65 -6.30
CA LEU A 128 2.42 -6.83 -5.66
C LEU A 128 2.64 -5.87 -4.48
N ILE A 129 2.20 -4.62 -4.61
CA ILE A 129 2.28 -3.64 -3.53
C ILE A 129 1.42 -4.08 -2.33
N GLY A 130 0.20 -4.58 -2.57
CA GLY A 130 -0.64 -5.14 -1.52
C GLY A 130 0.02 -6.32 -0.79
N GLU A 131 0.63 -7.25 -1.53
CA GLU A 131 1.35 -8.39 -0.95
C GLU A 131 2.56 -7.96 -0.12
N ILE A 132 3.35 -6.98 -0.61
CA ILE A 132 4.49 -6.43 0.13
C ILE A 132 4.03 -5.75 1.42
N HIS A 133 2.92 -4.99 1.38
CA HIS A 133 2.38 -4.34 2.57
C HIS A 133 1.91 -5.37 3.60
N HIS A 134 1.25 -6.43 3.18
CA HIS A 134 0.82 -7.52 4.04
C HIS A 134 2.01 -8.21 4.73
N ILE A 135 3.04 -8.61 3.96
CA ILE A 135 4.27 -9.21 4.50
C ILE A 135 4.98 -8.27 5.47
N ALA A 136 5.10 -6.98 5.13
CA ALA A 136 5.74 -5.99 5.99
C ALA A 136 4.96 -5.76 7.28
N PHE A 137 3.64 -5.83 7.23
CA PHE A 137 2.77 -5.73 8.41
C PHE A 137 2.94 -6.94 9.34
N GLU A 138 2.91 -8.16 8.79
CA GLU A 138 3.13 -9.38 9.57
C GLU A 138 4.52 -9.44 10.21
N ASP A 139 5.56 -9.02 9.49
CA ASP A 139 6.93 -8.94 10.02
C ASP A 139 7.03 -7.95 11.19
N ARG A 140 6.36 -6.78 11.09
CA ARG A 140 6.28 -5.84 12.21
C ARG A 140 5.57 -6.42 13.42
N LEU A 141 4.45 -7.13 13.22
CA LEU A 141 3.72 -7.83 14.28
C LEU A 141 4.61 -8.88 14.97
N GLY A 142 5.32 -9.67 14.18
CA GLY A 142 6.27 -10.67 14.67
C GLY A 142 7.38 -10.04 15.53
N ARG A 143 7.94 -8.90 15.10
CA ARG A 143 8.95 -8.16 15.87
C ARG A 143 8.41 -7.64 17.19
N VAL A 144 7.26 -6.99 17.19
CA VAL A 144 6.62 -6.50 18.42
C VAL A 144 6.44 -7.64 19.43
N ARG A 145 5.90 -8.78 18.97
CA ARG A 145 5.73 -9.96 19.84
C ARG A 145 7.04 -10.45 20.42
N THR A 146 8.07 -10.55 19.61
CA THR A 146 9.41 -10.99 20.04
C THR A 146 10.01 -10.00 21.04
N ASN A 147 9.91 -8.70 20.77
CA ASN A 147 10.44 -7.67 21.65
C ASN A 147 9.72 -7.63 22.99
N LEU A 148 8.39 -7.79 23.02
CA LEU A 148 7.63 -7.93 24.28
C LEU A 148 8.10 -9.13 25.11
N LEU A 149 8.43 -10.26 24.48
CA LEU A 149 8.99 -11.42 25.17
C LEU A 149 10.38 -11.12 25.71
N LEU A 150 11.23 -10.39 24.98
CA LEU A 150 12.57 -9.99 25.45
C LEU A 150 12.50 -9.02 26.62
N VAL A 151 11.64 -7.99 26.56
CA VAL A 151 11.41 -7.06 27.67
C VAL A 151 10.94 -7.83 28.90
N ARG A 152 9.99 -8.74 28.74
CA ARG A 152 9.51 -9.59 29.82
C ARG A 152 10.63 -10.43 30.45
N ALA A 153 11.46 -11.09 29.62
CA ALA A 153 12.59 -11.89 30.10
C ALA A 153 13.61 -11.05 30.90
N GLU A 154 13.89 -9.81 30.44
CA GLU A 154 14.77 -8.88 31.15
C GLU A 154 14.20 -8.45 32.51
N LEU A 155 12.88 -8.16 32.56
CA LEU A 155 12.21 -7.86 33.83
C LEU A 155 12.26 -9.02 34.80
N GLN A 156 12.03 -10.26 34.34
CA GLN A 156 12.13 -11.48 35.17
C GLN A 156 13.55 -11.69 35.67
N ALA A 157 14.56 -11.57 34.79
CA ALA A 157 15.95 -11.65 35.18
C ALA A 157 16.33 -10.62 36.24
N THR A 158 15.79 -9.37 36.11
CA THR A 158 16.02 -8.32 37.10
C THR A 158 15.29 -8.59 38.42
N ALA A 159 14.08 -9.17 38.36
CA ALA A 159 13.37 -9.59 39.58
C ALA A 159 14.15 -10.66 40.36
N HIS A 160 14.72 -11.64 39.69
CA HIS A 160 15.58 -12.67 40.33
C HIS A 160 16.84 -12.05 40.96
N LEU A 161 17.39 -10.96 40.42
CA LEU A 161 18.51 -10.27 41.07
C LEU A 161 18.10 -9.59 42.37
N CYS A 162 16.84 -9.24 42.55
CA CYS A 162 16.30 -8.65 43.76
C CYS A 162 15.94 -9.69 44.83
N GLU A 163 15.76 -10.97 44.45
CA GLU A 163 15.43 -12.06 45.37
C GLU A 163 16.59 -12.30 46.34
N GLY A 164 16.29 -12.37 47.63
CA GLY A 164 17.27 -12.66 48.68
C GLY A 164 18.12 -11.49 49.16
N HIS A 165 17.91 -10.27 48.63
CA HIS A 165 18.58 -9.07 49.08
C HIS A 165 17.59 -8.19 49.85
N GLU A 166 17.97 -7.70 51.04
CA GLU A 166 17.17 -6.72 51.79
C GLU A 166 17.07 -5.35 51.05
N MET A 167 18.05 -5.08 50.19
CA MET A 167 18.09 -3.89 49.29
C MET A 167 18.41 -4.32 47.86
N ALA A 168 17.64 -3.84 46.89
CA ALA A 168 17.94 -4.10 45.47
C ALA A 168 19.32 -3.53 45.10
N PRO A 169 20.14 -4.30 44.41
CA PRO A 169 21.43 -3.81 43.96
C PRO A 169 21.25 -2.60 42.98
N PRO A 170 22.18 -1.63 42.96
CA PRO A 170 22.08 -0.45 42.09
C PRO A 170 21.99 -0.83 40.61
N GLU A 171 22.51 -1.99 40.23
CA GLU A 171 22.41 -2.54 38.89
C GLU A 171 20.96 -2.91 38.52
N ALA A 172 20.14 -3.32 39.48
CA ALA A 172 18.72 -3.65 39.22
C ALA A 172 17.93 -2.41 38.86
N LEU A 173 18.19 -1.27 39.52
CA LEU A 173 17.51 -0.01 39.20
C LEU A 173 17.87 0.47 37.78
N ALA A 174 19.15 0.40 37.40
CA ALA A 174 19.59 0.77 36.05
C ALA A 174 18.97 -0.15 34.97
N ARG A 175 18.81 -1.45 35.24
CA ARG A 175 18.14 -2.41 34.35
C ARG A 175 16.65 -2.11 34.22
N VAL A 176 15.97 -1.82 35.32
CA VAL A 176 14.55 -1.40 35.29
C VAL A 176 14.35 -0.17 34.44
N GLU A 177 15.22 0.83 34.60
CA GLU A 177 15.17 2.07 33.81
C GLU A 177 15.39 1.80 32.33
N SER A 178 16.39 0.98 31.98
CA SER A 178 16.64 0.56 30.60
C SER A 178 15.46 -0.20 30.00
N ALA A 179 14.92 -1.18 30.74
CA ALA A 179 13.76 -1.95 30.31
C ALA A 179 12.51 -1.06 30.14
N ALA A 180 12.33 -0.06 31.00
CA ALA A 180 11.26 0.92 30.89
C ALA A 180 11.34 1.73 29.58
N MET A 181 12.54 2.22 29.24
CA MET A 181 12.73 2.97 27.97
C MET A 181 12.48 2.09 26.76
N VAL A 182 12.97 0.85 26.75
CA VAL A 182 12.72 -0.11 25.66
C VAL A 182 11.23 -0.39 25.54
N PHE A 183 10.55 -0.62 26.66
CA PHE A 183 9.12 -0.91 26.65
C PHE A 183 8.27 0.27 26.16
N VAL A 184 8.64 1.51 26.50
CA VAL A 184 8.00 2.72 25.91
C VAL A 184 8.17 2.74 24.38
N GLY A 185 9.36 2.39 23.88
CA GLY A 185 9.59 2.26 22.44
C GLY A 185 8.69 1.21 21.78
N GLU A 186 8.50 0.06 22.45
CA GLU A 186 7.60 -0.98 21.95
C GLU A 186 6.13 -0.57 22.00
N LEU A 187 5.70 0.16 23.04
CA LEU A 187 4.36 0.73 23.10
C LEU A 187 4.08 1.73 21.95
N HIS A 188 5.07 2.57 21.59
CA HIS A 188 4.96 3.42 20.41
C HIS A 188 4.84 2.59 19.13
N SER A 189 5.65 1.53 19.00
CA SER A 189 5.59 0.64 17.84
C SER A 189 4.22 -0.04 17.72
N VAL A 190 3.62 -0.47 18.85
CA VAL A 190 2.26 -1.03 18.88
C VAL A 190 1.23 0.03 18.54
N HIS A 191 1.35 1.23 19.10
CA HIS A 191 0.46 2.35 18.79
C HIS A 191 0.47 2.67 17.29
N ASP A 192 1.66 2.88 16.71
CA ASP A 192 1.80 3.22 15.29
C ASP A 192 1.29 2.10 14.36
N LEU A 193 1.44 0.85 14.78
CA LEU A 193 0.97 -0.32 14.04
C LEU A 193 -0.56 -0.43 14.04
N LEU A 194 -1.19 -0.11 15.17
CA LEU A 194 -2.64 -0.25 15.38
C LEU A 194 -3.41 1.06 15.12
N TYR A 195 -2.73 2.21 15.05
CA TYR A 195 -3.36 3.49 14.78
C TYR A 195 -3.62 3.64 13.28
N ARG A 196 -4.90 3.52 12.86
CA ARG A 196 -5.35 3.56 11.45
C ARG A 196 -4.60 2.55 10.56
N PRO A 197 -4.65 1.26 10.90
CA PRO A 197 -4.01 0.22 10.10
C PRO A 197 -4.65 0.19 8.70
N GLN A 198 -3.82 -0.07 7.68
CA GLN A 198 -4.30 -0.27 6.31
C GLN A 198 -5.11 -1.57 6.18
N GLU A 199 -4.75 -2.57 6.99
CA GLU A 199 -5.48 -3.82 7.15
C GLU A 199 -5.78 -4.03 8.64
N THR A 200 -7.00 -4.47 8.96
CA THR A 200 -7.37 -4.81 10.34
C THR A 200 -6.69 -6.13 10.71
N PRO A 201 -5.87 -6.16 11.77
CA PRO A 201 -5.24 -7.40 12.22
C PRO A 201 -6.31 -8.42 12.66
N ASP A 202 -5.99 -9.70 12.50
CA ASP A 202 -6.84 -10.78 13.02
C ASP A 202 -7.02 -10.65 14.53
N GLU A 203 -8.21 -10.99 15.03
CA GLU A 203 -8.55 -10.93 16.47
C GLU A 203 -7.54 -11.72 17.33
N ALA A 204 -7.11 -12.90 16.86
CA ALA A 204 -6.13 -13.73 17.55
C ALA A 204 -4.76 -13.04 17.69
N VAL A 205 -4.36 -12.26 16.69
CA VAL A 205 -3.11 -11.49 16.70
C VAL A 205 -3.21 -10.32 17.69
N LEU A 206 -4.33 -9.60 17.67
CA LEU A 206 -4.61 -8.53 18.64
C LEU A 206 -4.64 -9.08 20.07
N GLU A 207 -5.32 -10.21 20.29
CA GLU A 207 -5.35 -10.86 21.60
C GLU A 207 -3.93 -11.23 22.09
N ALA A 208 -3.09 -11.78 21.22
CA ALA A 208 -1.72 -12.13 21.56
C ALA A 208 -0.87 -10.89 21.94
N ILE A 209 -1.03 -9.76 21.24
CA ILE A 209 -0.34 -8.51 21.57
C ILE A 209 -0.83 -7.95 22.89
N LEU A 210 -2.15 -7.84 23.10
CA LEU A 210 -2.73 -7.31 24.34
C LEU A 210 -2.38 -8.19 25.54
N ALA A 211 -2.38 -9.51 25.39
CA ALA A 211 -1.93 -10.46 26.42
C ALA A 211 -0.44 -10.28 26.75
N GLY A 212 0.40 -10.08 25.72
CA GLY A 212 1.83 -9.76 25.87
C GLY A 212 2.04 -8.47 26.64
N LEU A 213 1.36 -7.38 26.23
CA LEU A 213 1.40 -6.09 26.92
C LEU A 213 0.97 -6.24 28.39
N THR A 214 -0.16 -6.91 28.64
CA THR A 214 -0.65 -7.16 30.00
C THR A 214 0.39 -7.86 30.86
N SER A 215 1.07 -8.88 30.32
CA SER A 215 2.11 -9.61 31.03
C SER A 215 3.30 -8.72 31.39
N VAL A 216 3.78 -7.90 30.45
CA VAL A 216 4.89 -6.96 30.68
C VAL A 216 4.50 -5.90 31.71
N PHE A 217 3.31 -5.31 31.62
CA PHE A 217 2.81 -4.33 32.61
C PHE A 217 2.74 -4.91 34.02
N ARG A 218 2.29 -6.16 34.14
CA ARG A 218 2.19 -6.84 35.45
C ARG A 218 3.56 -7.06 36.05
N GLU A 219 4.50 -7.64 35.33
CA GLU A 219 5.86 -7.88 35.80
C GLU A 219 6.60 -6.58 36.12
N PHE A 220 6.39 -5.54 35.30
CA PHE A 220 6.95 -4.23 35.57
C PHE A 220 6.42 -3.63 36.87
N LEU A 221 5.10 -3.72 37.12
CA LEU A 221 4.48 -3.25 38.34
C LEU A 221 5.00 -3.99 39.58
N ASP A 222 5.09 -5.32 39.49
CA ASP A 222 5.57 -6.17 40.60
C ASP A 222 7.03 -5.83 40.94
N LEU A 223 7.86 -5.62 39.93
CA LEU A 223 9.25 -5.20 40.10
C LEU A 223 9.38 -3.81 40.72
N LEU A 224 8.56 -2.83 40.30
CA LEU A 224 8.53 -1.49 40.87
C LEU A 224 8.12 -1.50 42.35
N ILE A 225 7.17 -2.35 42.72
CA ILE A 225 6.75 -2.50 44.13
C ILE A 225 7.90 -3.06 44.95
N CYS A 226 8.66 -4.03 44.42
CA CYS A 226 9.84 -4.61 45.08
C CYS A 226 10.94 -3.55 45.29
N VAL A 227 11.21 -2.73 44.28
CA VAL A 227 12.25 -1.68 44.33
C VAL A 227 11.81 -0.45 45.17
N ARG A 228 10.50 -0.19 45.31
CA ARG A 228 9.94 0.97 46.05
C ARG A 228 10.29 0.98 47.55
N GLY A 229 10.48 -0.19 48.14
CA GLY A 229 10.86 -0.29 49.57
C GLY A 229 12.19 0.37 49.92
N GLN A 230 12.92 0.82 48.94
CA GLN A 230 14.25 1.40 49.09
C GLN A 230 14.20 2.90 48.92
N ARG A 231 14.74 3.63 49.87
CA ARG A 231 14.86 5.08 49.90
C ARG A 231 15.89 5.59 48.86
N GLY A 232 15.62 5.40 47.57
CA GLY A 232 16.38 5.98 46.48
C GLY A 232 15.53 7.01 45.76
N GLU A 233 16.06 8.19 45.43
CA GLU A 233 15.43 9.14 44.53
C GLU A 233 15.19 8.42 43.19
N ARG A 234 13.92 8.34 42.78
CA ARG A 234 13.60 7.81 41.46
C ARG A 234 14.27 8.70 40.42
N SER A 235 14.96 8.08 39.48
CA SER A 235 15.46 8.82 38.33
C SER A 235 14.29 9.49 37.60
N LEU A 236 14.48 10.77 37.22
CA LEU A 236 13.54 11.53 36.41
C LEU A 236 13.18 10.76 35.11
N ALA A 237 14.13 10.00 34.58
CA ALA A 237 13.93 9.17 33.37
C ALA A 237 12.92 8.05 33.60
N LEU A 238 12.99 7.36 34.76
CA LEU A 238 12.05 6.30 35.12
C LEU A 238 10.63 6.86 35.31
N VAL A 239 10.49 7.99 35.99
CA VAL A 239 9.19 8.66 36.19
C VAL A 239 8.59 9.07 34.84
N ALA A 240 9.40 9.65 33.95
CA ALA A 240 8.96 10.02 32.60
C ALA A 240 8.52 8.80 31.77
N SER A 241 9.26 7.69 31.88
CA SER A 241 8.92 6.42 31.19
C SER A 241 7.61 5.85 31.71
N ILE A 242 7.37 5.85 33.02
CA ILE A 242 6.10 5.37 33.61
C ILE A 242 4.92 6.24 33.12
N ALA A 243 5.05 7.56 33.13
CA ALA A 243 4.01 8.43 32.62
C ALA A 243 3.73 8.22 31.11
N ALA A 244 4.79 7.97 30.30
CA ALA A 244 4.65 7.64 28.91
C ALA A 244 3.94 6.30 28.68
N MET A 245 4.29 5.26 29.47
CA MET A 245 3.61 3.94 29.42
C MET A 245 2.12 4.06 29.70
N SER A 246 1.75 4.79 30.76
CA SER A 246 0.35 4.95 31.15
C SER A 246 -0.46 5.73 30.11
N ARG A 247 0.15 6.74 29.49
CA ARG A 247 -0.48 7.49 28.39
C ARG A 247 -0.69 6.60 27.17
N LEU A 248 0.36 5.92 26.69
CA LEU A 248 0.31 5.07 25.51
C LEU A 248 -0.65 3.89 25.71
N ALA A 249 -0.68 3.29 26.89
CA ALA A 249 -1.64 2.25 27.22
C ALA A 249 -3.10 2.72 27.07
N ARG A 250 -3.41 3.95 27.49
CA ARG A 250 -4.74 4.56 27.33
C ARG A 250 -5.06 4.82 25.86
N GLU A 251 -4.11 5.35 25.10
CA GLU A 251 -4.26 5.63 23.66
C GLU A 251 -4.47 4.34 22.88
N ILE A 252 -3.66 3.28 23.12
CA ILE A 252 -3.81 1.98 22.45
C ILE A 252 -5.20 1.38 22.74
N CYS A 253 -5.62 1.35 24.00
CA CYS A 253 -6.90 0.78 24.38
C CYS A 253 -8.11 1.64 23.96
N GLY A 254 -7.97 2.97 23.87
CA GLY A 254 -9.06 3.89 23.53
C GLY A 254 -9.25 4.08 22.03
N ASP A 255 -8.14 4.25 21.31
CA ASP A 255 -8.19 4.78 19.94
C ASP A 255 -7.72 3.76 18.90
N CYS A 256 -6.83 2.82 19.28
CA CYS A 256 -6.20 1.93 18.31
C CYS A 256 -6.93 0.59 18.16
N VAL A 257 -7.58 0.07 19.22
CA VAL A 257 -8.31 -1.20 19.14
C VAL A 257 -9.74 -0.95 18.68
N PRO A 258 -10.15 -1.49 17.52
CA PRO A 258 -11.48 -1.26 17.01
C PRO A 258 -12.57 -1.72 18.00
N ARG A 259 -13.56 -0.87 18.25
CA ARG A 259 -14.67 -1.14 19.21
C ARG A 259 -15.58 -2.31 18.79
N GLN A 260 -15.39 -2.80 17.56
CA GLN A 260 -16.19 -3.90 16.97
C GLN A 260 -15.68 -5.30 17.33
N HIS A 261 -14.50 -5.40 17.96
CA HIS A 261 -13.91 -6.69 18.30
C HIS A 261 -14.60 -7.33 19.51
N ALA A 262 -14.52 -8.68 19.50
CA ALA A 262 -15.21 -9.57 20.41
C ALA A 262 -14.96 -9.27 21.90
N PRO A 263 -15.85 -9.73 22.80
CA PRO A 263 -15.72 -9.56 24.24
C PRO A 263 -14.38 -10.07 24.82
N SER A 264 -13.70 -10.99 24.13
CA SER A 264 -12.37 -11.53 24.48
C SER A 264 -11.30 -10.45 24.62
N LEU A 265 -11.30 -9.42 23.77
CA LEU A 265 -10.31 -8.35 23.82
C LEU A 265 -10.56 -7.37 24.98
N ARG A 266 -11.82 -7.16 25.38
CA ARG A 266 -12.16 -6.23 26.47
C ARG A 266 -11.45 -6.54 27.77
N ARG A 267 -11.36 -7.82 28.15
CA ARG A 267 -10.68 -8.23 29.37
C ARG A 267 -9.22 -7.79 29.42
N TRP A 268 -8.54 -7.87 28.29
CA TRP A 268 -7.13 -7.46 28.20
C TRP A 268 -6.99 -5.94 28.24
N MET A 269 -7.86 -5.22 27.56
CA MET A 269 -7.89 -3.76 27.56
C MET A 269 -8.18 -3.21 28.97
N ASP A 270 -9.19 -3.76 29.66
CA ASP A 270 -9.55 -3.36 31.02
C ASP A 270 -8.39 -3.66 32.00
N GLU A 271 -7.70 -4.79 31.83
CA GLU A 271 -6.55 -5.15 32.63
C GLU A 271 -5.36 -4.20 32.38
N ILE A 272 -5.05 -3.89 31.12
CA ILE A 272 -3.99 -2.93 30.77
C ILE A 272 -4.29 -1.55 31.37
N GLN A 273 -5.51 -1.05 31.24
CA GLN A 273 -5.90 0.25 31.80
C GLN A 273 -5.80 0.26 33.33
N ARG A 274 -6.19 -0.84 34.01
CA ARG A 274 -6.06 -1.00 35.45
C ARG A 274 -4.59 -0.99 35.89
N LEU A 275 -3.74 -1.76 35.22
CA LEU A 275 -2.31 -1.82 35.51
C LEU A 275 -1.63 -0.46 35.25
N ALA A 276 -1.94 0.20 34.15
CA ALA A 276 -1.46 1.54 33.83
C ALA A 276 -1.87 2.57 34.89
N GLY A 277 -3.13 2.52 35.35
CA GLY A 277 -3.60 3.40 36.45
C GLY A 277 -2.91 3.13 37.78
N ARG A 278 -2.51 1.89 38.08
CA ARG A 278 -1.68 1.56 39.26
C ARG A 278 -0.25 2.07 39.15
N LEU A 279 0.30 2.07 37.93
CA LEU A 279 1.65 2.61 37.68
C LEU A 279 1.68 4.13 37.92
N ASP A 280 0.63 4.88 37.57
CA ASP A 280 0.54 6.32 37.85
C ASP A 280 0.49 6.66 39.36
N GLN A 281 0.10 5.69 40.21
CA GLN A 281 -0.02 5.87 41.69
C GLN A 281 1.26 5.50 42.44
N ILE A 282 2.17 4.84 41.80
CA ILE A 282 3.45 4.42 42.34
C ILE A 282 4.47 5.53 42.19
#